data_1bf7f7404886330576e0f0e9b7b86649
#
_entry.id   1bf7f7404886330576e0f0e9b7b86649
#
_cell.length_a   1.000
_cell.length_b   1.000
_cell.length_c   1.000
_cell.angle_alpha   90.00
_cell.angle_beta   90.00
_cell.angle_gamma   90.00
#
_symmetry.space_group_name_H-M   'P 1'
#
loop_
_entity.id
_entity.type
_entity.pdbx_description
1 polymer ?
#
loop_
_entity_poly.entity_id
_entity_poly.type
_entity_poly.pdbx_seq_one_letter_code
_entity_poly.pdbx_strand_id
1 'polypeptide(L)'
;MQWCHFYAPFLPAVYEKYKERGGRPVFHPKNLVKFRELFSEVYLLASSSDYIRDMRLNEKLSMLLTMLMEESWHPEDSMVSKKRMELTKLKEYLDEHYTEKISLDELAIHFFINKYYLTKIFKETYGTTINSYIIAKRITRAKQMLRFTDMTLEEIAIAVGMNGGNYFSRMFKKIEGISPREYRKQW
;
A
#
# COMPACT_ATOMS: atom_id res chain seq x y z
N MET A 1 24.21 7.16 5.55
CA MET A 1 22.91 7.10 4.84
C MET A 1 22.58 8.52 4.41
N GLN A 2 22.34 8.75 3.11
CA GLN A 2 21.94 10.07 2.60
C GLN A 2 20.45 9.99 2.27
N TRP A 3 19.69 11.00 2.65
CA TRP A 3 18.26 11.10 2.35
C TRP A 3 17.92 12.53 1.93
N CYS A 4 16.90 12.66 1.09
CA CYS A 4 16.39 13.91 0.62
C CYS A 4 14.85 13.87 0.70
N HIS A 5 14.26 14.92 1.24
CA HIS A 5 12.82 15.12 1.26
C HIS A 5 12.50 16.40 0.50
N PHE A 6 11.67 16.29 -0.53
CA PHE A 6 11.29 17.44 -1.34
C PHE A 6 9.82 17.35 -1.75
N TYR A 7 9.25 18.48 -2.08
CA TYR A 7 7.89 18.61 -2.60
C TYR A 7 7.91 19.30 -3.97
N ALA A 8 7.13 18.76 -4.91
CA ALA A 8 6.86 19.42 -6.18
C ALA A 8 5.40 19.16 -6.60
N PRO A 9 4.66 20.16 -7.12
CA PRO A 9 3.25 20.01 -7.47
C PRO A 9 2.97 18.90 -8.48
N PHE A 10 3.93 18.59 -9.38
CA PHE A 10 3.81 17.53 -10.39
C PHE A 10 4.16 16.13 -9.86
N LEU A 11 4.78 16.03 -8.69
CA LEU A 11 5.29 14.77 -8.15
C LEU A 11 4.22 13.68 -7.98
N PRO A 12 3.00 13.96 -7.51
CA PRO A 12 1.96 12.95 -7.42
C PRO A 12 1.65 12.30 -8.78
N ALA A 13 1.53 13.10 -9.85
CA ALA A 13 1.24 12.59 -11.18
C ALA A 13 2.40 11.75 -11.76
N VAL A 14 3.65 12.17 -11.50
CA VAL A 14 4.85 11.40 -11.86
C VAL A 14 4.91 10.09 -11.09
N TYR A 15 4.62 10.12 -9.81
CA TYR A 15 4.64 8.93 -8.94
C TYR A 15 3.56 7.91 -9.31
N GLU A 16 2.34 8.37 -9.68
CA GLU A 16 1.30 7.48 -10.20
C GLU A 16 1.73 6.79 -11.49
N LYS A 17 2.26 7.54 -12.47
CA LYS A 17 2.83 6.95 -13.70
C LYS A 17 3.97 5.97 -13.42
N TYR A 18 4.82 6.27 -12.44
CA TYR A 18 5.90 5.38 -12.00
C TYR A 18 5.33 4.06 -11.45
N LYS A 19 4.31 4.14 -10.60
CA LYS A 19 3.63 2.96 -10.04
C LYS A 19 2.93 2.14 -11.13
N GLU A 20 2.20 2.78 -12.04
CA GLU A 20 1.51 2.13 -13.16
C GLU A 20 2.47 1.33 -14.03
N ARG A 21 3.70 1.77 -14.15
CA ARG A 21 4.77 1.09 -14.90
C ARG A 21 5.53 0.05 -14.07
N GLY A 22 5.04 -0.31 -12.88
CA GLY A 22 5.65 -1.31 -12.01
C GLY A 22 6.83 -0.81 -11.19
N GLY A 23 6.98 0.51 -11.05
CA GLY A 23 7.99 1.14 -10.21
C GLY A 23 7.94 0.67 -8.76
N ARG A 24 9.10 0.42 -8.17
CA ARG A 24 9.26 -0.07 -6.79
C ARG A 24 9.66 1.10 -5.88
N PRO A 25 9.23 1.11 -4.61
CA PRO A 25 9.65 2.14 -3.65
C PRO A 25 11.16 2.08 -3.33
N VAL A 26 11.79 0.94 -3.61
CA VAL A 26 13.23 0.74 -3.49
C VAL A 26 13.75 0.21 -4.82
N PHE A 27 14.80 0.84 -5.34
CA PHE A 27 15.46 0.39 -6.56
C PHE A 27 16.97 0.53 -6.44
N HIS A 28 17.67 -0.23 -7.28
CA HIS A 28 19.13 -0.20 -7.37
C HIS A 28 19.52 0.38 -8.73
N PRO A 29 20.07 1.60 -8.78
CA PRO A 29 20.43 2.22 -10.04
C PRO A 29 21.54 1.44 -10.75
N LYS A 30 21.38 1.25 -12.06
CA LYS A 30 22.39 0.59 -12.91
C LYS A 30 23.66 1.41 -12.98
N ASN A 31 23.55 2.74 -13.07
CA ASN A 31 24.66 3.67 -13.04
C ASN A 31 24.76 4.38 -11.68
N LEU A 32 25.34 3.68 -10.71
CA LEU A 32 25.50 4.18 -9.35
C LEU A 32 26.39 5.44 -9.27
N VAL A 33 27.39 5.58 -10.16
CA VAL A 33 28.29 6.73 -10.19
C VAL A 33 27.52 7.99 -10.53
N LYS A 34 26.79 7.99 -11.64
CA LYS A 34 25.98 9.13 -12.08
C LYS A 34 24.91 9.51 -11.06
N PHE A 35 24.33 8.51 -10.39
CA PHE A 35 23.34 8.73 -9.35
C PHE A 35 23.93 9.45 -8.13
N ARG A 36 25.12 9.02 -7.69
CA ARG A 36 25.85 9.65 -6.58
C ARG A 36 26.30 11.08 -6.92
N GLU A 37 26.76 11.32 -8.14
CA GLU A 37 27.11 12.64 -8.62
C GLU A 37 25.93 13.59 -8.53
N LEU A 38 24.77 13.22 -9.06
CA LEU A 38 23.54 14.02 -9.00
C LEU A 38 23.10 14.27 -7.56
N PHE A 39 23.18 13.27 -6.69
CA PHE A 39 22.85 13.43 -5.27
C PHE A 39 23.81 14.41 -4.57
N SER A 40 25.09 14.35 -4.90
CA SER A 40 26.11 15.26 -4.36
C SER A 40 25.88 16.70 -4.85
N GLU A 41 25.49 16.88 -6.12
CA GLU A 41 25.13 18.19 -6.65
C GLU A 41 23.90 18.78 -5.96
N VAL A 42 22.85 17.97 -5.73
CA VAL A 42 21.66 18.39 -4.97
C VAL A 42 22.03 18.83 -3.56
N TYR A 43 22.92 18.08 -2.89
CA TYR A 43 23.37 18.41 -1.54
C TYR A 43 24.15 19.73 -1.51
N LEU A 44 25.06 19.94 -2.45
CA LEU A 44 25.84 21.18 -2.56
C LEU A 44 24.94 22.39 -2.88
N LEU A 45 24.02 22.23 -3.81
CA LEU A 45 23.05 23.27 -4.17
C LEU A 45 22.14 23.63 -3.00
N ALA A 46 21.69 22.65 -2.21
CA ALA A 46 20.82 22.90 -1.06
C ALA A 46 21.47 23.81 -0.02
N SER A 47 22.81 23.77 0.09
CA SER A 47 23.61 24.61 0.99
C SER A 47 24.09 25.92 0.34
N SER A 48 23.79 26.15 -0.94
CA SER A 48 24.23 27.31 -1.70
C SER A 48 23.35 28.53 -1.41
N SER A 49 23.95 29.72 -1.45
CA SER A 49 23.24 31.00 -1.43
C SER A 49 22.99 31.57 -2.84
N ASP A 50 23.15 30.76 -3.88
CA ASP A 50 22.95 31.16 -5.28
C ASP A 50 21.49 31.67 -5.52
N TYR A 51 21.36 32.78 -6.20
CA TYR A 51 20.09 33.39 -6.54
C TYR A 51 19.12 32.45 -7.29
N ILE A 52 19.66 31.57 -8.15
CA ILE A 52 18.88 30.60 -8.91
C ILE A 52 18.91 29.19 -8.33
N ARG A 53 19.31 29.06 -7.07
CA ARG A 53 19.43 27.79 -6.34
C ARG A 53 18.22 26.88 -6.50
N ASP A 54 17.03 27.42 -6.26
CA ASP A 54 15.78 26.64 -6.24
C ASP A 54 15.41 26.13 -7.66
N MET A 55 15.74 26.89 -8.70
CA MET A 55 15.58 26.44 -10.09
C MET A 55 16.54 25.29 -10.42
N ARG A 56 17.81 25.41 -10.01
CA ARG A 56 18.80 24.35 -10.20
C ARG A 56 18.49 23.11 -9.39
N LEU A 57 18.01 23.25 -8.17
CA LEU A 57 17.54 22.11 -7.37
C LEU A 57 16.39 21.37 -8.05
N ASN A 58 15.40 22.10 -8.56
CA ASN A 58 14.27 21.50 -9.29
C ASN A 58 14.73 20.76 -10.55
N GLU A 59 15.68 21.34 -11.31
CA GLU A 59 16.30 20.68 -12.47
C GLU A 59 16.96 19.34 -12.06
N LYS A 60 17.82 19.34 -11.05
CA LYS A 60 18.55 18.14 -10.63
C LYS A 60 17.63 17.07 -10.04
N LEU A 61 16.64 17.47 -9.25
CA LEU A 61 15.64 16.55 -8.73
C LEU A 61 14.78 15.96 -9.86
N SER A 62 14.44 16.75 -10.87
CA SER A 62 13.73 16.25 -12.07
C SER A 62 14.60 15.28 -12.85
N MET A 63 15.90 15.52 -12.99
CA MET A 63 16.84 14.57 -13.61
C MET A 63 16.91 13.25 -12.84
N LEU A 64 16.98 13.29 -11.49
CA LEU A 64 16.95 12.09 -10.66
C LEU A 64 15.68 11.28 -10.89
N LEU A 65 14.51 11.94 -10.91
CA LEU A 65 13.22 11.28 -11.18
C LEU A 65 13.16 10.68 -12.58
N THR A 66 13.68 11.40 -13.58
CA THR A 66 13.74 10.91 -14.96
C THR A 66 14.61 9.65 -15.04
N MET A 67 15.79 9.66 -14.45
CA MET A 67 16.66 8.47 -14.40
C MET A 67 15.98 7.29 -13.71
N LEU A 68 15.29 7.53 -12.58
CA LEU A 68 14.50 6.51 -11.89
C LEU A 68 13.45 5.89 -12.80
N MET A 69 12.73 6.72 -13.55
CA MET A 69 11.68 6.26 -14.46
C MET A 69 12.25 5.52 -15.67
N GLU A 70 13.35 5.99 -16.25
CA GLU A 70 14.02 5.34 -17.38
C GLU A 70 14.59 3.98 -17.00
N GLU A 71 15.28 3.89 -15.85
CA GLU A 71 15.85 2.63 -15.38
C GLU A 71 14.78 1.63 -14.89
N SER A 72 13.62 2.12 -14.47
CA SER A 72 12.47 1.29 -14.08
C SER A 72 11.63 0.86 -15.28
N TRP A 73 11.90 1.43 -16.45
CA TRP A 73 11.19 1.09 -17.68
C TRP A 73 11.73 -0.23 -18.24
N HIS A 74 10.99 -1.30 -17.97
CA HIS A 74 11.21 -2.61 -18.60
C HIS A 74 9.95 -2.99 -19.38
N PRO A 75 9.92 -2.78 -20.72
CA PRO A 75 8.77 -3.16 -21.54
C PRO A 75 8.47 -4.67 -21.46
N GLU A 76 9.48 -5.47 -21.19
CA GLU A 76 9.38 -6.93 -21.00
C GLU A 76 8.68 -7.29 -19.67
N ASP A 77 8.73 -6.40 -18.67
CA ASP A 77 8.01 -6.52 -17.40
C ASP A 77 6.53 -6.07 -17.49
N SER A 78 6.04 -5.76 -18.69
CA SER A 78 4.65 -5.30 -18.88
C SER A 78 3.63 -6.30 -18.35
N MET A 79 3.92 -7.60 -18.41
CA MET A 79 3.10 -8.64 -17.79
C MET A 79 3.18 -8.63 -16.25
N VAL A 80 4.35 -8.35 -15.69
CA VAL A 80 4.55 -8.22 -14.23
C VAL A 80 3.91 -6.94 -13.72
N SER A 81 4.02 -5.86 -14.48
CA SER A 81 3.38 -4.57 -14.20
C SER A 81 1.85 -4.69 -14.24
N LYS A 82 1.30 -5.35 -15.27
CA LYS A 82 -0.13 -5.61 -15.39
C LYS A 82 -0.66 -6.46 -14.21
N LYS A 83 0.07 -7.52 -13.85
CA LYS A 83 -0.25 -8.36 -12.69
C LYS A 83 -0.25 -7.56 -11.37
N ARG A 84 0.70 -6.66 -11.21
CA ARG A 84 0.81 -5.81 -10.01
C ARG A 84 -0.31 -4.79 -9.91
N MET A 85 -0.69 -4.18 -11.04
CA MET A 85 -1.82 -3.26 -11.12
C MET A 85 -3.15 -3.96 -10.80
N GLU A 86 -3.33 -5.21 -11.27
CA GLU A 86 -4.50 -6.03 -10.93
C GLU A 86 -4.54 -6.36 -9.43
N LEU A 87 -3.41 -6.65 -8.80
CA LEU A 87 -3.34 -6.88 -7.34
C LEU A 87 -3.58 -5.61 -6.52
N THR A 88 -3.15 -4.46 -7.00
CA THR A 88 -3.46 -3.17 -6.35
C THR A 88 -4.96 -2.90 -6.39
N LYS A 89 -5.60 -3.07 -7.55
CA LYS A 89 -7.05 -2.95 -7.71
C LYS A 89 -7.82 -3.96 -6.85
N LEU A 90 -7.32 -5.21 -6.78
CA LEU A 90 -7.89 -6.21 -5.89
C LEU A 90 -7.83 -5.76 -4.43
N LYS A 91 -6.68 -5.23 -3.98
CA LYS A 91 -6.54 -4.75 -2.61
C LYS A 91 -7.47 -3.58 -2.32
N GLU A 92 -7.57 -2.62 -3.22
CA GLU A 92 -8.51 -1.49 -3.15
C GLU A 92 -9.95 -1.99 -3.05
N TYR A 93 -10.34 -2.92 -3.91
CA TYR A 93 -11.65 -3.56 -3.85
C TYR A 93 -11.92 -4.22 -2.48
N LEU A 94 -10.95 -4.98 -1.94
CA LEU A 94 -11.07 -5.58 -0.62
C LEU A 94 -11.18 -4.51 0.49
N ASP A 95 -10.50 -3.37 0.34
CA ASP A 95 -10.53 -2.26 1.28
C ASP A 95 -11.87 -1.51 1.27
N GLU A 96 -12.60 -1.52 0.17
CA GLU A 96 -13.92 -0.91 0.02
C GLU A 96 -15.05 -1.86 0.43
N HIS A 97 -14.92 -3.15 0.09
CA HIS A 97 -15.98 -4.15 0.25
C HIS A 97 -15.79 -5.12 1.43
N TYR A 98 -14.84 -4.86 2.34
CA TYR A 98 -14.51 -5.79 3.44
C TYR A 98 -15.69 -6.15 4.36
N THR A 99 -16.73 -5.32 4.43
CA THR A 99 -17.94 -5.59 5.23
C THR A 99 -18.87 -6.59 4.56
N GLU A 100 -18.72 -6.81 3.28
CA GLU A 100 -19.56 -7.70 2.48
C GLU A 100 -19.11 -9.15 2.56
N LYS A 101 -19.96 -10.07 2.12
CA LYS A 101 -19.57 -11.47 1.95
C LYS A 101 -18.78 -11.60 0.65
N ILE A 102 -17.49 -11.74 0.77
CA ILE A 102 -16.56 -11.90 -0.37
C ILE A 102 -16.18 -13.36 -0.49
N SER A 103 -16.41 -13.97 -1.66
CA SER A 103 -15.91 -15.30 -2.00
C SER A 103 -14.72 -15.21 -2.96
N LEU A 104 -13.80 -16.19 -2.86
CA LEU A 104 -12.66 -16.27 -3.77
C LEU A 104 -13.08 -16.53 -5.21
N ASP A 105 -14.21 -17.20 -5.42
CA ASP A 105 -14.72 -17.48 -6.76
C ASP A 105 -15.28 -16.21 -7.40
N GLU A 106 -16.02 -15.37 -6.64
CA GLU A 106 -16.48 -14.06 -7.11
C GLU A 106 -15.32 -13.13 -7.46
N LEU A 107 -14.28 -13.09 -6.61
CA LEU A 107 -13.06 -12.31 -6.91
C LEU A 107 -12.36 -12.81 -8.18
N ALA A 108 -12.26 -14.12 -8.36
CA ALA A 108 -11.64 -14.72 -9.53
C ALA A 108 -12.39 -14.34 -10.82
N ILE A 109 -13.71 -14.34 -10.78
CA ILE A 109 -14.57 -13.90 -11.89
C ILE A 109 -14.44 -12.39 -12.12
N HIS A 110 -14.53 -11.59 -11.06
CA HIS A 110 -14.49 -10.12 -11.14
C HIS A 110 -13.19 -9.59 -11.74
N PHE A 111 -12.07 -10.20 -11.36
CA PHE A 111 -10.73 -9.79 -11.84
C PHE A 111 -10.23 -10.62 -13.03
N PHE A 112 -11.03 -11.55 -13.57
CA PHE A 112 -10.65 -12.43 -14.68
C PHE A 112 -9.36 -13.21 -14.43
N ILE A 113 -9.16 -13.66 -13.19
CA ILE A 113 -7.95 -14.36 -12.73
C ILE A 113 -8.32 -15.73 -12.17
N ASN A 114 -7.51 -16.75 -12.46
CA ASN A 114 -7.70 -18.06 -11.84
C ASN A 114 -7.59 -17.97 -10.30
N LYS A 115 -8.53 -18.56 -9.57
CA LYS A 115 -8.64 -18.54 -8.11
C LYS A 115 -7.36 -18.98 -7.38
N TYR A 116 -6.73 -20.06 -7.83
CA TYR A 116 -5.51 -20.58 -7.22
C TYR A 116 -4.33 -19.62 -7.44
N TYR A 117 -4.26 -19.08 -8.64
CA TYR A 117 -3.25 -18.07 -8.97
C TYR A 117 -3.44 -16.79 -8.17
N LEU A 118 -4.69 -16.30 -8.04
CA LEU A 118 -5.05 -15.12 -7.27
C LEU A 118 -4.61 -15.26 -5.80
N THR A 119 -4.94 -16.39 -5.15
CA THR A 119 -4.56 -16.64 -3.75
C THR A 119 -3.06 -16.76 -3.55
N LYS A 120 -2.36 -17.41 -4.48
CA LYS A 120 -0.91 -17.55 -4.45
C LYS A 120 -0.22 -16.20 -4.54
N ILE A 121 -0.53 -15.43 -5.60
CA ILE A 121 0.15 -14.16 -5.86
C ILE A 121 -0.17 -13.09 -4.81
N PHE A 122 -1.39 -13.07 -4.27
CA PHE A 122 -1.75 -12.18 -3.18
C PHE A 122 -0.90 -12.48 -1.94
N LYS A 123 -0.77 -13.77 -1.57
CA LYS A 123 0.06 -14.20 -0.44
C LYS A 123 1.55 -13.88 -0.64
N GLU A 124 2.07 -14.10 -1.84
CA GLU A 124 3.47 -13.78 -2.19
C GLU A 124 3.75 -12.27 -2.13
N THR A 125 2.77 -11.45 -2.53
CA THR A 125 2.93 -9.99 -2.59
C THR A 125 2.70 -9.31 -1.23
N TYR A 126 1.67 -9.73 -0.48
CA TYR A 126 1.26 -9.07 0.77
C TYR A 126 1.59 -9.86 2.04
N GLY A 127 2.21 -11.03 1.93
CA GLY A 127 2.61 -11.88 3.06
C GLY A 127 1.45 -12.54 3.80
N THR A 128 0.21 -12.36 3.36
CA THR A 128 -1.00 -12.86 4.03
C THR A 128 -2.03 -13.38 3.03
N THR A 129 -2.96 -14.24 3.48
CA THR A 129 -4.06 -14.68 2.61
C THR A 129 -5.14 -13.60 2.50
N ILE A 130 -5.91 -13.63 1.39
CA ILE A 130 -7.05 -12.71 1.19
C ILE A 130 -8.02 -12.74 2.38
N ASN A 131 -8.39 -13.94 2.85
CA ASN A 131 -9.28 -14.07 4.00
C ASN A 131 -8.69 -13.47 5.29
N SER A 132 -7.41 -13.72 5.55
CA SER A 132 -6.72 -13.15 6.72
C SER A 132 -6.63 -11.63 6.63
N TYR A 133 -6.40 -11.11 5.43
CA TYR A 133 -6.40 -9.67 5.17
C TYR A 133 -7.76 -9.03 5.48
N ILE A 134 -8.86 -9.60 4.95
CA ILE A 134 -10.23 -9.13 5.22
C ILE A 134 -10.54 -9.16 6.71
N ILE A 135 -10.22 -10.26 7.39
CA ILE A 135 -10.46 -10.40 8.84
C ILE A 135 -9.67 -9.34 9.61
N ALA A 136 -8.39 -9.13 9.30
CA ALA A 136 -7.58 -8.11 9.97
C ALA A 136 -8.16 -6.70 9.76
N LYS A 137 -8.65 -6.38 8.56
CA LYS A 137 -9.32 -5.10 8.27
C LYS A 137 -10.59 -4.91 9.11
N ARG A 138 -11.43 -5.95 9.19
CA ARG A 138 -12.64 -5.97 10.02
C ARG A 138 -12.32 -5.74 11.51
N ILE A 139 -11.30 -6.41 12.03
CA ILE A 139 -10.85 -6.24 13.41
C ILE A 139 -10.34 -4.81 13.65
N THR A 140 -9.55 -4.26 12.72
CA THR A 140 -9.09 -2.87 12.83
C THR A 140 -10.26 -1.89 12.91
N ARG A 141 -11.30 -2.08 12.10
CA ARG A 141 -12.51 -1.25 12.17
C ARG A 141 -13.29 -1.47 13.46
N ALA A 142 -13.42 -2.72 13.89
CA ALA A 142 -14.07 -3.06 15.16
C ALA A 142 -13.39 -2.41 16.38
N LYS A 143 -12.06 -2.31 16.38
CA LYS A 143 -11.31 -1.58 17.44
C LYS A 143 -11.74 -0.13 17.55
N GLN A 144 -11.93 0.55 16.42
CA GLN A 144 -12.42 1.93 16.42
C GLN A 144 -13.83 2.01 16.99
N MET A 145 -14.74 1.09 16.59
CA MET A 145 -16.10 1.07 17.09
C MET A 145 -16.16 0.74 18.59
N LEU A 146 -15.35 -0.23 19.06
CA LEU A 146 -15.24 -0.55 20.48
C LEU A 146 -14.79 0.64 21.34
N ARG A 147 -13.92 1.50 20.77
CA ARG A 147 -13.35 2.65 21.47
C ARG A 147 -14.26 3.88 21.46
N PHE A 148 -14.99 4.11 20.36
CA PHE A 148 -15.66 5.37 20.11
C PHE A 148 -17.19 5.27 20.08
N THR A 149 -17.77 4.10 20.34
CA THR A 149 -19.22 3.89 20.34
C THR A 149 -19.65 2.95 21.48
N ASP A 150 -20.93 3.06 21.87
CA ASP A 150 -21.57 2.16 22.83
C ASP A 150 -22.24 0.96 22.19
N MET A 151 -21.96 0.68 20.92
CA MET A 151 -22.51 -0.47 20.19
C MET A 151 -22.22 -1.77 20.90
N THR A 152 -23.19 -2.67 20.91
CA THR A 152 -23.03 -4.04 21.41
C THR A 152 -22.04 -4.82 20.53
N LEU A 153 -21.50 -5.92 21.06
CA LEU A 153 -20.59 -6.77 20.26
C LEU A 153 -21.29 -7.38 19.04
N GLU A 154 -22.58 -7.63 19.13
CA GLU A 154 -23.39 -8.14 18.01
C GLU A 154 -23.54 -7.08 16.91
N GLU A 155 -23.88 -5.85 17.27
CA GLU A 155 -23.97 -4.72 16.33
C GLU A 155 -22.64 -4.43 15.66
N ILE A 156 -21.54 -4.45 16.42
CA ILE A 156 -20.20 -4.29 15.85
C ILE A 156 -19.88 -5.43 14.87
N ALA A 157 -20.17 -6.68 15.25
CA ALA A 157 -19.94 -7.83 14.38
C ALA A 157 -20.67 -7.68 13.03
N ILE A 158 -21.93 -7.29 13.05
CA ILE A 158 -22.74 -7.02 11.87
C ILE A 158 -22.14 -5.88 11.06
N ALA A 159 -21.82 -4.76 11.70
CA ALA A 159 -21.30 -3.55 11.05
C ALA A 159 -19.96 -3.76 10.35
N VAL A 160 -19.13 -4.69 10.84
CA VAL A 160 -17.86 -5.04 10.19
C VAL A 160 -17.96 -6.27 9.27
N GLY A 161 -19.16 -6.79 9.03
CA GLY A 161 -19.40 -7.91 8.12
C GLY A 161 -19.01 -9.29 8.67
N MET A 162 -19.02 -9.48 9.99
CA MET A 162 -18.79 -10.78 10.64
C MET A 162 -20.10 -11.47 11.01
N ASN A 163 -20.13 -12.80 10.89
CA ASN A 163 -21.34 -13.62 11.17
C ASN A 163 -21.53 -13.83 12.69
N GLY A 164 -22.01 -12.77 13.40
CA GLY A 164 -22.39 -12.81 14.80
C GLY A 164 -21.27 -12.58 15.80
N GLY A 165 -21.67 -12.10 16.98
CA GLY A 165 -20.78 -11.65 18.06
C GLY A 165 -19.87 -12.76 18.64
N ASN A 166 -20.30 -14.02 18.61
CA ASN A 166 -19.47 -15.14 19.06
C ASN A 166 -18.29 -15.42 18.14
N TYR A 167 -18.53 -15.40 16.81
CA TYR A 167 -17.45 -15.56 15.83
C TYR A 167 -16.51 -14.36 15.88
N PHE A 168 -17.06 -13.15 15.91
CA PHE A 168 -16.30 -11.91 16.08
C PHE A 168 -15.39 -11.97 17.31
N SER A 169 -15.95 -12.32 18.49
CA SER A 169 -15.18 -12.35 19.76
C SER A 169 -14.01 -13.33 19.70
N ARG A 170 -14.19 -14.49 19.08
CA ARG A 170 -13.10 -15.47 18.89
C ARG A 170 -12.01 -14.94 17.97
N MET A 171 -12.41 -14.35 16.84
CA MET A 171 -11.44 -13.82 15.86
C MET A 171 -10.70 -12.60 16.41
N PHE A 172 -11.40 -11.72 17.12
CA PHE A 172 -10.81 -10.57 17.79
C PHE A 172 -9.74 -11.03 18.81
N LYS A 173 -10.11 -11.95 19.72
CA LYS A 173 -9.16 -12.49 20.71
C LYS A 173 -7.97 -13.18 20.06
N LYS A 174 -8.17 -13.89 18.94
CA LYS A 174 -7.09 -14.56 18.20
C LYS A 174 -6.07 -13.56 17.64
N ILE A 175 -6.51 -12.37 17.22
CA ILE A 175 -5.66 -11.36 16.56
C ILE A 175 -5.07 -10.39 17.60
N GLU A 176 -5.87 -9.92 18.55
CA GLU A 176 -5.46 -8.88 19.50
C GLU A 176 -4.95 -9.45 20.84
N GLY A 177 -5.09 -10.77 21.08
CA GLY A 177 -4.67 -11.43 22.31
C GLY A 177 -5.67 -11.30 23.47
N ILE A 178 -6.54 -10.31 23.46
CA ILE A 178 -7.57 -10.04 24.50
C ILE A 178 -8.97 -10.03 23.90
N SER A 179 -10.01 -10.21 24.73
CA SER A 179 -11.39 -10.19 24.25
C SER A 179 -11.84 -8.76 23.89
N PRO A 180 -12.87 -8.61 23.03
CA PRO A 180 -13.44 -7.28 22.71
C PRO A 180 -13.93 -6.53 23.95
N ARG A 181 -14.48 -7.24 24.94
CA ARG A 181 -14.93 -6.63 26.20
C ARG A 181 -13.77 -6.10 27.04
N GLU A 182 -12.68 -6.86 27.12
CA GLU A 182 -11.46 -6.42 27.81
C GLU A 182 -10.84 -5.23 27.07
N TYR A 183 -10.81 -5.27 25.73
CA TYR A 183 -10.31 -4.17 24.92
C TYR A 183 -11.10 -2.88 25.17
N ARG A 184 -12.45 -2.94 25.18
CA ARG A 184 -13.31 -1.77 25.46
C ARG A 184 -13.05 -1.14 26.84
N LYS A 185 -12.76 -1.96 27.85
CA LYS A 185 -12.49 -1.48 29.22
C LYS A 185 -11.17 -0.70 29.37
N GLN A 186 -10.29 -0.78 28.38
CA GLN A 186 -9.01 -0.05 28.39
C GLN A 186 -9.14 1.41 27.95
N TRP A 187 -10.30 1.78 27.46
CA TRP A 187 -10.62 3.11 26.95
C TRP A 187 -11.86 3.70 27.59
#